data_41c5ca9b7a562047772a528eb0db551c
#
_entry.id   41c5ca9b7a562047772a528eb0db551c
#
_cell.length_a   1.000
_cell.length_b   1.000
_cell.length_c   1.000
_cell.angle_alpha   90.00
_cell.angle_beta   90.00
_cell.angle_gamma   90.00
#
_symmetry.space_group_name_H-M   'P 1'
#
loop_
_entity.id
_entity.type
_entity.pdbx_description
1 polymer ?
#
loop_
_entity_poly.entity_id
_entity_poly.type
_entity_poly.pdbx_seq_one_letter_code
_entity_poly.pdbx_strand_id
1 'polypeptide(L)'
;MRANNLTLLTDLYELTMMQGYFKNPTNQTVIFDMFYRTNPCGGAFAITAGLEQMIEYIENLKFTDEDIEYLRSLNIFEEDFLEYLSNFRFTGDIYAIPEGTVVFPREPLVKVVAPIMEAQLVETAILNIINHQSLIATKAARVCYAAKGDAIMEFGLRRAQGPDAGIFGARAAVIGGCAGTSCVLTGKMFDVPVLGTHAHSWIMSFPDEYTAFKTYAKLYPNACTLLVDTYDVLKSGVPNAIRVFEEMREEGIPLTKYGIRIDSGDLAYLSKEAYKMLAAAGFDDAVISASSDLDEYLIESLKAQDAKINSWGVGTRLITANDNPAFGGVYKLAAVKDADSTEFTPKIKLSENTEKVTNPGNKTVYRLYNKKTGKIRADLICLADEKLDEDQNMVLFDPIDTWKKTKVLGGTYEVRELLVPVIKEGKRVYESPSVMELRDYCQKEQNTLWDESRRFVNPQKVYVDLSQKLWDLKKDLLEEISEKALD
;
A
#
# COMPACT_ATOMS: atom_id res chain seq x y z
N MET A 1 -15.45 10.07 15.50
CA MET A 1 -16.58 9.17 15.18
C MET A 1 -16.44 8.81 13.72
N ARG A 2 -16.32 7.53 13.38
CA ARG A 2 -16.35 7.09 11.99
C ARG A 2 -17.76 7.38 11.44
N ALA A 3 -17.88 8.08 10.33
CA ALA A 3 -19.13 8.10 9.60
C ALA A 3 -19.39 6.65 9.15
N ASN A 4 -20.55 6.09 9.51
CA ASN A 4 -20.96 4.75 9.06
C ASN A 4 -21.21 4.69 7.54
N ASN A 5 -21.27 5.86 6.90
CA ASN A 5 -21.45 6.07 5.47
C ASN A 5 -20.41 7.09 4.98
N LEU A 6 -19.64 6.72 3.97
CA LEU A 6 -18.62 7.56 3.34
C LEU A 6 -19.10 8.15 2.00
N THR A 7 -20.39 8.16 1.71
CA THR A 7 -20.94 8.64 0.43
C THR A 7 -20.55 10.10 0.12
N LEU A 8 -20.46 10.95 1.16
CA LEU A 8 -20.00 12.34 1.03
C LEU A 8 -18.46 12.50 1.12
N LEU A 9 -17.69 11.41 1.14
CA LEU A 9 -16.23 11.47 0.98
C LEU A 9 -15.89 11.70 -0.51
N THR A 10 -16.25 12.87 -0.99
CA THR A 10 -16.06 13.30 -2.38
C THR A 10 -15.72 14.80 -2.42
N ASP A 11 -15.04 15.25 -3.45
CA ASP A 11 -14.80 16.66 -3.67
C ASP A 11 -16.03 17.34 -4.29
N LEU A 12 -16.26 18.60 -3.94
CA LEU A 12 -17.45 19.33 -4.40
C LEU A 12 -17.61 19.36 -5.94
N TYR A 13 -16.49 19.42 -6.68
CA TYR A 13 -16.54 19.47 -8.13
C TYR A 13 -17.16 18.20 -8.75
N GLU A 14 -17.06 17.07 -8.09
CA GLU A 14 -17.66 15.81 -8.56
C GLU A 14 -19.18 15.91 -8.57
N LEU A 15 -19.78 16.43 -7.50
CA LEU A 15 -21.23 16.65 -7.41
C LEU A 15 -21.71 17.75 -8.35
N THR A 16 -20.95 18.84 -8.50
CA THR A 16 -21.33 19.92 -9.45
C THR A 16 -21.25 19.46 -10.90
N MET A 17 -20.24 18.66 -11.25
CA MET A 17 -20.16 18.03 -12.57
C MET A 17 -21.29 17.03 -12.79
N MET A 18 -21.62 16.22 -11.78
CA MET A 18 -22.76 15.28 -11.85
C MET A 18 -24.07 16.02 -12.14
N GLN A 19 -24.34 17.14 -11.47
CA GLN A 19 -25.53 17.97 -11.78
C GLN A 19 -25.46 18.48 -13.22
N GLY A 20 -24.29 18.88 -13.70
CA GLY A 20 -24.09 19.27 -15.10
C GLY A 20 -24.44 18.15 -16.09
N TYR A 21 -24.00 16.93 -15.83
CA TYR A 21 -24.34 15.75 -16.64
C TYR A 21 -25.82 15.38 -16.52
N PHE A 22 -26.41 15.50 -15.34
CA PHE A 22 -27.83 15.27 -15.12
C PHE A 22 -28.72 16.22 -15.92
N LYS A 23 -28.38 17.51 -15.98
CA LYS A 23 -29.10 18.52 -16.74
C LYS A 23 -28.87 18.43 -18.24
N ASN A 24 -27.77 17.87 -18.69
CA ASN A 24 -27.42 17.68 -20.10
C ASN A 24 -27.16 16.19 -20.35
N PRO A 25 -28.18 15.32 -20.29
CA PRO A 25 -28.00 13.88 -20.28
C PRO A 25 -27.41 13.39 -21.61
N THR A 26 -26.22 12.82 -21.53
CA THR A 26 -25.55 12.17 -22.67
C THR A 26 -25.72 10.65 -22.60
N ASN A 27 -26.22 10.11 -21.47
CA ASN A 27 -26.34 8.68 -21.18
C ASN A 27 -25.08 7.86 -21.54
N GLN A 28 -23.92 8.47 -21.33
CA GLN A 28 -22.63 7.89 -21.67
C GLN A 28 -22.19 6.87 -20.63
N THR A 29 -21.65 5.75 -21.09
CA THR A 29 -20.80 4.87 -20.31
C THR A 29 -19.35 5.27 -20.51
N VAL A 30 -18.58 5.39 -19.45
CA VAL A 30 -17.19 5.86 -19.51
C VAL A 30 -16.24 4.87 -18.90
N ILE A 31 -14.96 5.01 -19.25
CA ILE A 31 -13.86 4.28 -18.64
C ILE A 31 -12.92 5.29 -18.00
N PHE A 32 -12.71 5.13 -16.69
CA PHE A 32 -11.67 5.83 -15.96
C PHE A 32 -10.61 4.84 -15.48
N ASP A 33 -9.35 5.28 -15.51
CA ASP A 33 -8.24 4.55 -14.90
C ASP A 33 -7.65 5.33 -13.74
N MET A 34 -7.46 4.63 -12.61
CA MET A 34 -6.60 5.08 -11.54
C MET A 34 -5.21 4.53 -11.76
N PHE A 35 -4.19 5.40 -11.72
CA PHE A 35 -2.77 5.03 -11.79
C PHE A 35 -1.91 6.05 -11.05
N TYR A 36 -0.63 5.74 -10.81
CA TYR A 36 0.32 6.70 -10.25
C TYR A 36 1.49 6.96 -11.22
N ARG A 37 2.25 8.05 -11.02
CA ARG A 37 3.26 8.49 -11.99
C ARG A 37 4.70 8.19 -11.60
N THR A 38 4.99 8.20 -10.32
CA THR A 38 6.35 8.03 -9.78
C THR A 38 6.32 7.15 -8.55
N ASN A 39 7.29 6.22 -8.45
CA ASN A 39 7.39 5.36 -7.28
C ASN A 39 7.69 6.17 -6.02
N PRO A 40 7.04 5.86 -4.89
CA PRO A 40 7.34 6.51 -3.63
C PRO A 40 8.73 6.15 -3.10
N CYS A 41 9.24 6.97 -2.19
CA CYS A 41 10.51 6.75 -1.48
C CYS A 41 11.73 6.54 -2.41
N GLY A 42 11.71 7.08 -3.64
CA GLY A 42 12.79 6.86 -4.61
C GLY A 42 12.98 5.40 -5.03
N GLY A 43 11.99 4.53 -4.80
CA GLY A 43 12.02 3.11 -5.11
C GLY A 43 11.80 2.80 -6.60
N ALA A 44 11.87 1.52 -6.97
CA ALA A 44 11.56 1.06 -8.33
C ALA A 44 10.17 0.45 -8.48
N PHE A 45 9.42 0.29 -7.40
CA PHE A 45 8.09 -0.33 -7.37
C PHE A 45 7.24 0.23 -6.23
N ALA A 46 5.96 -0.09 -6.25
CA ALA A 46 5.04 0.08 -5.14
C ALA A 46 4.29 -1.22 -4.84
N ILE A 47 3.58 -1.25 -3.71
CA ILE A 47 2.69 -2.35 -3.30
C ILE A 47 1.26 -1.81 -3.27
N THR A 48 0.33 -2.48 -3.94
CA THR A 48 -1.09 -2.13 -3.87
C THR A 48 -1.69 -2.51 -2.53
N ALA A 49 -2.50 -1.63 -1.95
CA ALA A 49 -3.32 -1.92 -0.78
C ALA A 49 -4.56 -0.98 -0.73
N GLY A 50 -5.60 -1.38 0.00
CA GLY A 50 -6.84 -0.62 0.15
C GLY A 50 -8.02 -1.13 -0.69
N LEU A 51 -7.85 -2.18 -1.46
CA LEU A 51 -8.90 -2.71 -2.35
C LEU A 51 -10.14 -3.14 -1.56
N GLU A 52 -9.98 -3.83 -0.43
CA GLU A 52 -11.12 -4.24 0.39
C GLU A 52 -11.97 -3.04 0.85
N GLN A 53 -11.33 -1.98 1.37
CA GLN A 53 -12.03 -0.78 1.82
C GLN A 53 -12.65 0.00 0.65
N MET A 54 -12.05 -0.06 -0.53
CA MET A 54 -12.64 0.50 -1.75
C MET A 54 -13.91 -0.28 -2.14
N ILE A 55 -13.89 -1.61 -2.09
CA ILE A 55 -15.06 -2.44 -2.37
C ILE A 55 -16.16 -2.17 -1.34
N GLU A 56 -15.82 -2.15 -0.04
CA GLU A 56 -16.77 -1.80 1.04
C GLU A 56 -17.41 -0.43 0.83
N TYR A 57 -16.63 0.57 0.38
CA TYR A 57 -17.14 1.90 0.04
C TYR A 57 -18.19 1.82 -1.08
N ILE A 58 -17.89 1.13 -2.18
CA ILE A 58 -18.82 0.99 -3.32
C ILE A 58 -20.09 0.26 -2.93
N GLU A 59 -20.01 -0.82 -2.15
CA GLU A 59 -21.18 -1.59 -1.69
C GLU A 59 -22.10 -0.76 -0.78
N ASN A 60 -21.53 0.17 -0.01
CA ASN A 60 -22.26 1.02 0.93
C ASN A 60 -22.61 2.42 0.37
N LEU A 61 -22.29 2.68 -0.90
CA LEU A 61 -22.49 3.98 -1.53
C LEU A 61 -23.99 4.28 -1.70
N LYS A 62 -24.49 5.13 -0.80
CA LYS A 62 -25.89 5.51 -0.74
C LYS A 62 -26.06 6.85 -0.03
N PHE A 63 -26.67 7.82 -0.68
CA PHE A 63 -27.07 9.06 -0.02
C PHE A 63 -28.23 8.80 0.94
N THR A 64 -28.05 9.22 2.18
CA THR A 64 -29.10 9.20 3.22
C THR A 64 -29.94 10.47 3.13
N ASP A 65 -31.10 10.45 3.81
CA ASP A 65 -31.95 11.66 3.89
C ASP A 65 -31.17 12.84 4.55
N GLU A 66 -30.31 12.53 5.53
CA GLU A 66 -29.44 13.54 6.18
C GLU A 66 -28.40 14.12 5.19
N ASP A 67 -27.82 13.28 4.34
CA ASP A 67 -26.89 13.73 3.28
C ASP A 67 -27.60 14.66 2.28
N ILE A 68 -28.81 14.29 1.86
CA ILE A 68 -29.62 15.10 0.93
C ILE A 68 -29.99 16.45 1.54
N GLU A 69 -30.46 16.48 2.82
CA GLU A 69 -30.75 17.72 3.52
C GLU A 69 -29.53 18.63 3.65
N TYR A 70 -28.36 18.03 3.95
CA TYR A 70 -27.11 18.79 3.99
C TYR A 70 -26.77 19.39 2.60
N LEU A 71 -26.83 18.59 1.53
CA LEU A 71 -26.57 19.09 0.18
C LEU A 71 -27.57 20.19 -0.22
N ARG A 72 -28.84 20.06 0.14
CA ARG A 72 -29.88 21.09 -0.06
C ARG A 72 -29.52 22.38 0.64
N SER A 73 -28.99 22.31 1.85
CA SER A 73 -28.58 23.49 2.64
C SER A 73 -27.46 24.31 2.01
N LEU A 74 -26.67 23.72 1.10
CA LEU A 74 -25.61 24.41 0.38
C LEU A 74 -26.17 25.40 -0.68
N ASN A 75 -27.43 25.30 -1.06
CA ASN A 75 -28.11 26.17 -2.04
C ASN A 75 -27.42 26.26 -3.42
N ILE A 76 -26.75 25.20 -3.85
CA ILE A 76 -26.05 25.11 -5.15
C ILE A 76 -26.58 23.96 -6.02
N PHE A 77 -27.40 23.08 -5.45
CA PHE A 77 -28.00 21.93 -6.14
C PHE A 77 -29.51 22.14 -6.35
N GLU A 78 -30.02 21.73 -7.51
CA GLU A 78 -31.42 21.77 -7.84
C GLU A 78 -32.16 20.55 -7.26
N GLU A 79 -33.48 20.73 -6.96
CA GLU A 79 -34.23 19.72 -6.21
C GLU A 79 -34.39 18.40 -6.97
N ASP A 80 -34.56 18.42 -8.30
CA ASP A 80 -34.65 17.22 -9.12
C ASP A 80 -33.33 16.42 -9.16
N PHE A 81 -32.19 17.11 -9.07
CA PHE A 81 -30.90 16.45 -8.91
C PHE A 81 -30.73 15.83 -7.52
N LEU A 82 -31.19 16.51 -6.46
CA LEU A 82 -31.20 15.96 -5.11
C LEU A 82 -32.13 14.72 -5.00
N GLU A 83 -33.27 14.74 -5.66
CA GLU A 83 -34.16 13.57 -5.77
C GLU A 83 -33.48 12.42 -6.53
N TYR A 84 -32.74 12.69 -7.60
CA TYR A 84 -31.91 11.69 -8.28
C TYR A 84 -30.87 11.08 -7.33
N LEU A 85 -30.13 11.90 -6.56
CA LEU A 85 -29.13 11.42 -5.61
C LEU A 85 -29.75 10.53 -4.51
N SER A 86 -30.95 10.82 -4.04
CA SER A 86 -31.64 9.99 -3.02
C SER A 86 -31.84 8.53 -3.47
N ASN A 87 -31.96 8.31 -4.78
CA ASN A 87 -32.13 7.01 -5.42
C ASN A 87 -30.85 6.44 -6.00
N PHE A 88 -29.73 7.17 -5.84
CA PHE A 88 -28.45 6.79 -6.43
C PHE A 88 -27.98 5.40 -5.97
N ARG A 89 -27.45 4.63 -6.92
CA ARG A 89 -26.73 3.36 -6.70
C ARG A 89 -25.63 3.26 -7.75
N PHE A 90 -24.51 2.67 -7.35
CA PHE A 90 -23.47 2.31 -8.31
C PHE A 90 -23.90 1.03 -9.05
N THR A 91 -23.89 1.08 -10.38
CA THR A 91 -24.32 -0.02 -11.26
C THR A 91 -23.23 -0.50 -12.21
N GLY A 92 -22.08 0.17 -12.19
CA GLY A 92 -20.96 -0.10 -13.10
C GLY A 92 -20.13 -1.32 -12.72
N ASP A 93 -19.08 -1.52 -13.51
CA ASP A 93 -18.04 -2.52 -13.32
C ASP A 93 -16.77 -1.89 -12.80
N ILE A 94 -16.06 -2.59 -11.91
CA ILE A 94 -14.72 -2.22 -11.46
C ILE A 94 -13.79 -3.40 -11.62
N TYR A 95 -12.61 -3.14 -12.20
CA TYR A 95 -11.50 -4.05 -12.28
C TYR A 95 -10.34 -3.46 -11.50
N ALA A 96 -9.60 -4.27 -10.77
CA ALA A 96 -8.46 -3.79 -9.98
C ALA A 96 -7.33 -4.81 -9.93
N ILE A 97 -6.12 -4.32 -9.65
CA ILE A 97 -4.99 -5.16 -9.31
C ILE A 97 -5.13 -5.60 -7.84
N PRO A 98 -5.06 -6.90 -7.51
CA PRO A 98 -5.19 -7.41 -6.15
C PRO A 98 -4.19 -6.80 -5.17
N GLU A 99 -4.60 -6.64 -3.90
CA GLU A 99 -3.74 -6.14 -2.83
C GLU A 99 -2.49 -7.02 -2.64
N GLY A 100 -1.40 -6.39 -2.22
CA GLY A 100 -0.12 -7.07 -2.05
C GLY A 100 0.68 -7.27 -3.34
N THR A 101 0.11 -6.92 -4.50
CA THR A 101 0.81 -7.01 -5.79
C THR A 101 1.85 -5.91 -5.90
N VAL A 102 3.05 -6.26 -6.37
CA VAL A 102 4.06 -5.30 -6.83
C VAL A 102 3.54 -4.61 -8.09
N VAL A 103 3.61 -3.28 -8.14
CA VAL A 103 3.15 -2.48 -9.27
C VAL A 103 4.15 -1.39 -9.64
N PHE A 104 4.00 -0.85 -10.85
CA PHE A 104 4.90 0.15 -11.41
C PHE A 104 4.12 1.37 -11.90
N PRO A 105 4.78 2.54 -12.09
CA PRO A 105 4.12 3.75 -12.54
C PRO A 105 3.38 3.58 -13.88
N ARG A 106 2.20 4.21 -13.99
CA ARG A 106 1.32 4.28 -15.18
C ARG A 106 0.46 3.06 -15.49
N GLU A 107 0.61 1.99 -14.74
CA GLU A 107 -0.32 0.87 -14.81
C GLU A 107 -1.68 1.29 -14.26
N PRO A 108 -2.79 1.00 -14.94
CA PRO A 108 -4.10 1.06 -14.32
C PRO A 108 -4.16 0.15 -13.09
N LEU A 109 -4.22 0.74 -11.90
CA LEU A 109 -4.40 -0.01 -10.64
C LEU A 109 -5.87 -0.36 -10.42
N VAL A 110 -6.75 0.56 -10.81
CA VAL A 110 -8.20 0.40 -10.78
C VAL A 110 -8.75 0.96 -12.09
N LYS A 111 -9.62 0.20 -12.75
CA LYS A 111 -10.39 0.61 -13.91
C LYS A 111 -11.87 0.58 -13.57
N VAL A 112 -12.55 1.72 -13.75
CA VAL A 112 -13.99 1.87 -13.56
C VAL A 112 -14.67 1.99 -14.91
N VAL A 113 -15.69 1.16 -15.15
CA VAL A 113 -16.52 1.19 -16.37
C VAL A 113 -17.96 1.38 -15.92
N ALA A 114 -18.50 2.59 -16.03
CA ALA A 114 -19.81 2.92 -15.46
C ALA A 114 -20.48 4.09 -16.20
N PRO A 115 -21.77 4.36 -15.96
CA PRO A 115 -22.39 5.63 -16.32
C PRO A 115 -21.56 6.80 -15.80
N ILE A 116 -21.45 7.88 -16.59
CA ILE A 116 -20.52 8.98 -16.33
C ILE A 116 -20.66 9.60 -14.94
N MET A 117 -21.87 9.76 -14.44
CA MET A 117 -22.12 10.31 -13.09
C MET A 117 -21.62 9.38 -12.00
N GLU A 118 -21.80 8.06 -12.15
CA GLU A 118 -21.32 7.07 -11.18
C GLU A 118 -19.80 6.99 -11.17
N ALA A 119 -19.19 6.93 -12.36
CA ALA A 119 -17.74 6.88 -12.49
C ALA A 119 -17.05 8.15 -11.96
N GLN A 120 -17.70 9.32 -12.08
CA GLN A 120 -17.17 10.58 -11.57
C GLN A 120 -17.22 10.65 -10.04
N LEU A 121 -18.34 10.26 -9.42
CA LEU A 121 -18.55 10.37 -7.98
C LEU A 121 -17.49 9.60 -7.16
N VAL A 122 -17.03 8.47 -7.64
CA VAL A 122 -16.14 7.57 -6.88
C VAL A 122 -14.66 7.96 -6.92
N GLU A 123 -14.26 8.97 -7.71
CA GLU A 123 -12.87 9.39 -7.90
C GLU A 123 -12.14 9.63 -6.59
N THR A 124 -12.61 10.60 -5.78
CA THR A 124 -11.92 11.03 -4.57
C THR A 124 -11.79 9.90 -3.54
N ALA A 125 -12.84 9.13 -3.31
CA ALA A 125 -12.80 8.05 -2.32
C ALA A 125 -11.84 6.92 -2.76
N ILE A 126 -11.88 6.50 -4.02
CA ILE A 126 -10.94 5.50 -4.57
C ILE A 126 -9.50 5.99 -4.40
N LEU A 127 -9.21 7.23 -4.80
CA LEU A 127 -7.87 7.82 -4.68
C LEU A 127 -7.41 7.89 -3.22
N ASN A 128 -8.26 8.38 -2.31
CA ASN A 128 -7.92 8.53 -0.90
C ASN A 128 -7.56 7.18 -0.26
N ILE A 129 -8.39 6.17 -0.48
CA ILE A 129 -8.24 4.84 0.11
C ILE A 129 -6.99 4.13 -0.43
N ILE A 130 -6.86 4.04 -1.75
CA ILE A 130 -5.77 3.31 -2.40
C ILE A 130 -4.42 4.02 -2.21
N ASN A 131 -4.39 5.36 -2.35
CA ASN A 131 -3.16 6.13 -2.17
C ASN A 131 -2.55 5.93 -0.78
N HIS A 132 -3.35 6.10 0.28
CA HIS A 132 -2.85 5.99 1.64
C HIS A 132 -2.32 4.59 1.94
N GLN A 133 -3.13 3.55 1.70
CA GLN A 133 -2.74 2.20 2.06
C GLN A 133 -1.59 1.67 1.19
N SER A 134 -1.58 1.97 -0.12
CA SER A 134 -0.47 1.58 -1.00
C SER A 134 0.85 2.26 -0.62
N LEU A 135 0.80 3.53 -0.21
CA LEU A 135 1.98 4.25 0.27
C LEU A 135 2.58 3.59 1.51
N ILE A 136 1.74 3.28 2.51
CA ILE A 136 2.20 2.67 3.77
C ILE A 136 2.66 1.22 3.54
N ALA A 137 1.96 0.43 2.72
CA ALA A 137 2.39 -0.93 2.37
C ALA A 137 3.76 -0.92 1.66
N THR A 138 3.98 0.04 0.77
CA THR A 138 5.26 0.21 0.07
C THR A 138 6.39 0.59 1.06
N LYS A 139 6.14 1.54 1.96
CA LYS A 139 7.11 1.91 3.00
C LYS A 139 7.44 0.73 3.92
N ALA A 140 6.42 -0.04 4.34
CA ALA A 140 6.60 -1.23 5.14
C ALA A 140 7.44 -2.30 4.44
N ALA A 141 7.18 -2.56 3.14
CA ALA A 141 7.95 -3.51 2.34
C ALA A 141 9.44 -3.16 2.29
N ARG A 142 9.77 -1.87 2.18
CA ARG A 142 11.17 -1.37 2.21
C ARG A 142 11.81 -1.60 3.58
N VAL A 143 11.11 -1.25 4.66
CA VAL A 143 11.58 -1.46 6.03
C VAL A 143 11.81 -2.95 6.32
N CYS A 144 10.88 -3.81 5.92
CA CYS A 144 11.02 -5.25 6.07
C CYS A 144 12.19 -5.82 5.24
N TYR A 145 12.42 -5.30 4.04
CA TYR A 145 13.56 -5.70 3.22
C TYR A 145 14.91 -5.34 3.87
N ALA A 146 15.01 -4.15 4.48
CA ALA A 146 16.21 -3.72 5.21
C ALA A 146 16.55 -4.64 6.40
N ALA A 147 15.53 -5.19 7.03
CA ALA A 147 15.67 -6.05 8.20
C ALA A 147 16.21 -7.47 7.88
N LYS A 148 16.30 -7.85 6.60
CA LYS A 148 16.90 -9.12 6.14
C LYS A 148 16.32 -10.36 6.85
N GLY A 149 15.01 -10.39 7.06
CA GLY A 149 14.28 -11.51 7.66
C GLY A 149 14.00 -11.36 9.15
N ASP A 150 14.51 -10.35 9.84
CA ASP A 150 14.12 -10.06 11.21
C ASP A 150 12.66 -9.54 11.26
N ALA A 151 12.02 -9.71 12.41
CA ALA A 151 10.64 -9.27 12.62
C ALA A 151 10.56 -7.73 12.72
N ILE A 152 9.68 -7.15 11.91
CA ILE A 152 9.28 -5.74 12.00
C ILE A 152 7.90 -5.65 12.67
N MET A 153 7.81 -4.85 13.74
CA MET A 153 6.57 -4.54 14.43
C MET A 153 6.16 -3.11 14.12
N GLU A 154 4.92 -2.90 13.67
CA GLU A 154 4.38 -1.56 13.42
C GLU A 154 3.98 -0.90 14.76
N PHE A 155 4.64 0.21 15.14
CA PHE A 155 4.46 0.93 16.40
C PHE A 155 4.06 2.40 16.20
N GLY A 156 3.45 2.72 15.06
CA GLY A 156 3.19 4.09 14.63
C GLY A 156 1.84 4.69 15.03
N LEU A 157 0.89 3.93 15.61
CA LEU A 157 -0.48 4.37 15.85
C LEU A 157 -0.60 5.80 16.41
N ARG A 158 0.15 6.13 17.46
CA ARG A 158 0.12 7.46 18.12
C ARG A 158 0.74 8.59 17.29
N ARG A 159 1.34 8.30 16.15
CA ARG A 159 2.01 9.23 15.22
C ARG A 159 1.28 9.36 13.89
N ALA A 160 0.27 8.54 13.64
CA ALA A 160 -0.53 8.58 12.41
C ALA A 160 -1.36 9.87 12.33
N GLN A 161 -1.73 10.29 11.12
CA GLN A 161 -2.55 11.47 10.85
C GLN A 161 -4.05 11.16 11.05
N GLY A 162 -4.40 10.85 12.27
CA GLY A 162 -5.77 10.53 12.69
C GLY A 162 -6.04 9.03 12.86
N PRO A 163 -7.19 8.69 13.46
CA PRO A 163 -7.51 7.31 13.81
C PRO A 163 -7.56 6.36 12.63
N ASP A 164 -8.18 6.76 11.53
CA ASP A 164 -8.32 5.93 10.33
C ASP A 164 -6.96 5.70 9.66
N ALA A 165 -6.09 6.73 9.60
CA ALA A 165 -4.73 6.56 9.13
C ALA A 165 -3.93 5.57 10.00
N GLY A 166 -4.15 5.56 11.32
CA GLY A 166 -3.55 4.58 12.22
C GLY A 166 -4.05 3.16 11.98
N ILE A 167 -5.37 2.99 11.84
CA ILE A 167 -6.00 1.67 11.67
C ILE A 167 -5.65 1.04 10.32
N PHE A 168 -5.90 1.77 9.23
CA PHE A 168 -5.67 1.27 7.87
C PHE A 168 -4.19 1.30 7.49
N GLY A 169 -3.41 2.25 8.06
CA GLY A 169 -1.97 2.24 7.92
C GLY A 169 -1.32 1.01 8.56
N ALA A 170 -1.77 0.62 9.76
CA ALA A 170 -1.32 -0.61 10.41
C ALA A 170 -1.69 -1.87 9.60
N ARG A 171 -2.92 -1.93 9.05
CA ARG A 171 -3.33 -2.99 8.11
C ARG A 171 -2.39 -3.06 6.91
N ALA A 172 -2.15 -1.93 6.27
CA ALA A 172 -1.29 -1.83 5.09
C ALA A 172 0.17 -2.21 5.41
N ALA A 173 0.67 -1.84 6.59
CA ALA A 173 2.00 -2.22 7.04
C ALA A 173 2.15 -3.74 7.21
N VAL A 174 1.12 -4.44 7.70
CA VAL A 174 1.13 -5.90 7.78
C VAL A 174 1.13 -6.51 6.36
N ILE A 175 0.31 -6.01 5.43
CA ILE A 175 0.36 -6.43 4.01
C ILE A 175 1.77 -6.25 3.44
N GLY A 176 2.43 -5.12 3.73
CA GLY A 176 3.80 -4.83 3.28
C GLY A 176 4.89 -5.73 3.89
N GLY A 177 4.56 -6.53 4.92
CA GLY A 177 5.46 -7.52 5.50
C GLY A 177 5.68 -7.44 7.01
N CYS A 178 5.12 -6.44 7.72
CA CYS A 178 5.24 -6.36 9.17
C CYS A 178 4.64 -7.60 9.86
N ALA A 179 5.27 -8.04 10.95
CA ALA A 179 4.86 -9.20 11.70
C ALA A 179 3.55 -8.98 12.49
N GLY A 180 3.22 -7.72 12.75
CA GLY A 180 2.01 -7.30 13.45
C GLY A 180 2.06 -5.83 13.81
N THR A 181 1.07 -5.37 14.58
CA THR A 181 0.91 -3.97 14.97
C THR A 181 0.68 -3.81 16.46
N SER A 182 0.96 -2.63 17.01
CA SER A 182 0.53 -2.25 18.36
C SER A 182 -0.94 -1.76 18.42
N CYS A 183 -1.60 -1.58 17.28
CA CYS A 183 -2.98 -1.13 17.21
C CYS A 183 -3.95 -2.28 17.52
N VAL A 184 -4.46 -2.29 18.75
CA VAL A 184 -5.41 -3.32 19.22
C VAL A 184 -6.68 -3.36 18.36
N LEU A 185 -7.17 -2.20 17.91
CA LEU A 185 -8.36 -2.12 17.06
C LEU A 185 -8.12 -2.73 15.68
N THR A 186 -6.96 -2.50 15.07
CA THR A 186 -6.56 -3.15 13.81
C THR A 186 -6.48 -4.66 13.97
N GLY A 187 -5.91 -5.14 15.10
CA GLY A 187 -5.88 -6.56 15.43
C GLY A 187 -7.28 -7.18 15.47
N LYS A 188 -8.21 -6.48 16.14
CA LYS A 188 -9.62 -6.93 16.24
C LYS A 188 -10.35 -6.90 14.89
N MET A 189 -10.10 -5.87 14.06
CA MET A 189 -10.84 -5.70 12.80
C MET A 189 -10.39 -6.64 11.69
N PHE A 190 -9.10 -6.96 11.65
CA PHE A 190 -8.47 -7.64 10.52
C PHE A 190 -7.77 -8.96 10.90
N ASP A 191 -7.96 -9.41 12.13
CA ASP A 191 -7.37 -10.64 12.67
C ASP A 191 -5.84 -10.73 12.45
N VAL A 192 -5.15 -9.60 12.73
CA VAL A 192 -3.69 -9.52 12.63
C VAL A 192 -3.04 -9.56 14.02
N PRO A 193 -1.79 -10.06 14.14
CA PRO A 193 -1.11 -10.12 15.42
C PRO A 193 -0.96 -8.75 16.08
N VAL A 194 -1.34 -8.68 17.37
CA VAL A 194 -1.12 -7.51 18.21
C VAL A 194 0.15 -7.72 19.03
N LEU A 195 1.11 -6.84 18.85
CA LEU A 195 2.46 -6.92 19.42
C LEU A 195 2.79 -5.66 20.21
N GLY A 196 3.58 -5.81 21.26
CA GLY A 196 4.00 -4.68 22.07
C GLY A 196 4.80 -5.11 23.29
N THR A 197 5.34 -4.13 24.00
CA THR A 197 6.04 -4.27 25.25
C THR A 197 5.51 -3.24 26.25
N HIS A 198 6.22 -2.94 27.32
CA HIS A 198 5.90 -1.85 28.23
C HIS A 198 6.63 -0.55 27.87
N ALA A 199 6.26 0.55 28.49
CA ALA A 199 6.86 1.87 28.32
C ALA A 199 7.77 2.22 29.52
N HIS A 200 8.60 3.27 29.37
CA HIS A 200 9.43 3.80 30.47
C HIS A 200 8.62 4.18 31.72
N SER A 201 7.38 4.69 31.54
CA SER A 201 6.49 5.01 32.67
C SER A 201 6.17 3.81 33.57
N TRP A 202 6.15 2.57 33.01
CA TRP A 202 6.03 1.36 33.81
C TRP A 202 7.20 1.23 34.76
N ILE A 203 8.44 1.35 34.26
CA ILE A 203 9.65 1.24 35.09
C ILE A 203 9.65 2.32 36.19
N MET A 204 9.35 3.58 35.79
CA MET A 204 9.36 4.74 36.68
C MET A 204 8.27 4.68 37.76
N SER A 205 7.23 3.87 37.62
CA SER A 205 6.14 3.71 38.60
C SER A 205 6.48 2.74 39.74
N PHE A 206 7.61 2.02 39.65
CA PHE A 206 8.06 1.10 40.67
C PHE A 206 9.22 1.70 41.50
N PRO A 207 9.48 1.17 42.72
CA PRO A 207 10.58 1.63 43.56
C PRO A 207 11.96 1.52 42.89
N ASP A 208 12.16 0.52 42.05
CA ASP A 208 13.37 0.28 41.28
C ASP A 208 13.06 -0.52 39.99
N GLU A 209 14.01 -0.50 39.06
CA GLU A 209 13.92 -1.14 37.74
C GLU A 209 13.80 -2.67 37.85
N TYR A 210 14.54 -3.29 38.75
CA TYR A 210 14.47 -4.75 38.98
C TYR A 210 13.06 -5.18 39.39
N THR A 211 12.43 -4.46 40.34
CA THR A 211 11.07 -4.76 40.81
C THR A 211 10.05 -4.62 39.65
N ALA A 212 10.20 -3.60 38.80
CA ALA A 212 9.37 -3.45 37.62
C ALA A 212 9.52 -4.61 36.64
N PHE A 213 10.75 -5.03 36.35
CA PHE A 213 11.05 -6.16 35.45
C PHE A 213 10.52 -7.48 35.99
N LYS A 214 10.77 -7.76 37.25
CA LYS A 214 10.27 -8.98 37.91
C LYS A 214 8.76 -9.07 37.92
N THR A 215 8.09 -7.95 38.16
CA THR A 215 6.62 -7.89 38.11
C THR A 215 6.10 -8.14 36.71
N TYR A 216 6.73 -7.55 35.69
CA TYR A 216 6.34 -7.77 34.30
C TYR A 216 6.54 -9.23 33.86
N ALA A 217 7.69 -9.82 34.21
CA ALA A 217 8.02 -11.21 33.93
C ALA A 217 7.03 -12.20 34.52
N LYS A 218 6.58 -11.95 35.77
CA LYS A 218 5.54 -12.78 36.42
C LYS A 218 4.18 -12.71 35.72
N LEU A 219 3.80 -11.52 35.21
CA LEU A 219 2.51 -11.32 34.53
C LEU A 219 2.53 -11.87 33.11
N TYR A 220 3.67 -11.76 32.42
CA TYR A 220 3.81 -12.08 30.98
C TYR A 220 5.01 -12.97 30.69
N PRO A 221 5.10 -14.19 31.32
CA PRO A 221 6.29 -15.04 31.19
C PRO A 221 6.58 -15.49 29.75
N ASN A 222 5.55 -15.62 28.91
CA ASN A 222 5.66 -16.02 27.50
C ASN A 222 5.82 -14.86 26.52
N ALA A 223 5.96 -13.61 27.03
CA ALA A 223 6.13 -12.40 26.23
C ALA A 223 6.97 -11.37 27.01
N CYS A 224 8.05 -11.83 27.64
CA CYS A 224 8.87 -11.05 28.55
C CYS A 224 9.96 -10.27 27.82
N THR A 225 9.61 -9.15 27.20
CA THR A 225 10.59 -8.21 26.62
C THR A 225 10.72 -6.99 27.53
N LEU A 226 11.91 -6.80 28.11
CA LEU A 226 12.20 -5.78 29.12
C LEU A 226 12.87 -4.56 28.50
N LEU A 227 12.32 -3.36 28.75
CA LEU A 227 12.83 -2.08 28.23
C LEU A 227 13.97 -1.62 29.15
N VAL A 228 15.22 -1.68 28.66
CA VAL A 228 16.43 -1.59 29.50
C VAL A 228 17.12 -0.23 29.50
N ASP A 229 16.57 0.76 28.80
CA ASP A 229 17.20 2.08 28.64
C ASP A 229 16.51 3.21 29.42
N THR A 230 15.75 2.86 30.47
CA THR A 230 15.12 3.89 31.31
C THR A 230 16.16 4.71 32.08
N TYR A 231 17.25 4.10 32.56
CA TYR A 231 18.32 4.76 33.30
C TYR A 231 19.69 4.57 32.64
N ASP A 232 20.25 3.36 32.66
CA ASP A 232 21.53 3.03 32.01
C ASP A 232 21.47 1.59 31.49
N VAL A 233 21.58 1.45 30.18
CA VAL A 233 21.44 0.14 29.49
C VAL A 233 22.41 -0.88 30.05
N LEU A 234 23.70 -0.55 30.16
CA LEU A 234 24.76 -1.51 30.46
C LEU A 234 25.05 -1.66 31.96
N LYS A 235 24.80 -0.62 32.78
CA LYS A 235 25.08 -0.67 34.22
C LYS A 235 23.88 -1.08 35.06
N SER A 236 22.66 -0.91 34.55
CA SER A 236 21.41 -1.17 35.27
C SER A 236 20.47 -2.08 34.49
N GLY A 237 20.03 -1.68 33.31
CA GLY A 237 18.97 -2.35 32.59
C GLY A 237 19.27 -3.78 32.21
N VAL A 238 20.37 -4.05 31.52
CA VAL A 238 20.76 -5.41 31.10
C VAL A 238 21.12 -6.28 32.32
N PRO A 239 21.88 -5.81 33.31
CA PRO A 239 22.11 -6.58 34.54
C PRO A 239 20.84 -7.00 35.28
N ASN A 240 19.85 -6.07 35.41
CA ASN A 240 18.58 -6.37 36.07
C ASN A 240 17.73 -7.34 35.23
N ALA A 241 17.75 -7.21 33.89
CA ALA A 241 17.08 -8.17 33.02
C ALA A 241 17.67 -9.57 33.13
N ILE A 242 19.00 -9.70 33.11
CA ILE A 242 19.69 -10.99 33.31
C ILE A 242 19.27 -11.61 34.63
N ARG A 243 19.31 -10.86 35.73
CA ARG A 243 18.88 -11.32 37.04
C ARG A 243 17.45 -11.87 37.04
N VAL A 244 16.53 -11.18 36.38
CA VAL A 244 15.13 -11.63 36.23
C VAL A 244 15.05 -12.93 35.44
N PHE A 245 15.79 -13.05 34.34
CA PHE A 245 15.81 -14.29 33.54
C PHE A 245 16.42 -15.46 34.28
N GLU A 246 17.46 -15.24 35.11
CA GLU A 246 18.01 -16.25 35.98
C GLU A 246 16.98 -16.76 37.00
N GLU A 247 16.26 -15.84 37.66
CA GLU A 247 15.20 -16.19 38.60
C GLU A 247 14.06 -16.96 37.92
N MET A 248 13.63 -16.55 36.71
CA MET A 248 12.64 -17.29 35.95
C MET A 248 13.10 -18.73 35.66
N ARG A 249 14.36 -18.89 35.25
CA ARG A 249 14.95 -20.20 34.98
C ARG A 249 15.02 -21.06 36.24
N GLU A 250 15.41 -20.50 37.38
CA GLU A 250 15.46 -21.19 38.71
C GLU A 250 14.06 -21.60 39.19
N GLU A 251 13.06 -20.76 38.94
CA GLU A 251 11.65 -21.03 39.24
C GLU A 251 11.00 -22.03 38.24
N GLY A 252 11.74 -22.49 37.21
CA GLY A 252 11.26 -23.44 36.21
C GLY A 252 10.27 -22.83 35.25
N ILE A 253 10.23 -21.50 35.09
CA ILE A 253 9.39 -20.78 34.13
C ILE A 253 10.03 -20.89 32.74
N PRO A 254 9.32 -21.38 31.71
CA PRO A 254 9.87 -21.52 30.38
C PRO A 254 10.21 -20.16 29.75
N LEU A 255 11.45 -19.96 29.31
CA LEU A 255 11.92 -18.80 28.57
C LEU A 255 11.71 -19.04 27.06
N THR A 256 10.49 -18.86 26.58
CA THR A 256 10.13 -19.15 25.18
C THR A 256 10.14 -17.89 24.27
N LYS A 257 9.66 -16.76 24.80
CA LYS A 257 9.68 -15.44 24.11
C LYS A 257 10.11 -14.41 25.13
N TYR A 258 11.40 -14.18 25.22
CA TYR A 258 12.00 -13.27 26.19
C TYR A 258 13.13 -12.47 25.56
N GLY A 259 13.45 -11.34 26.15
CA GLY A 259 14.54 -10.51 25.65
C GLY A 259 14.50 -9.09 26.21
N ILE A 260 15.24 -8.22 25.55
CA ILE A 260 15.37 -6.82 25.92
C ILE A 260 14.97 -5.91 24.77
N ARG A 261 14.58 -4.66 25.11
CA ARG A 261 14.34 -3.60 24.13
C ARG A 261 15.19 -2.38 24.47
N ILE A 262 15.83 -1.82 23.44
CA ILE A 262 16.63 -0.59 23.50
C ILE A 262 15.94 0.44 22.62
N ASP A 263 15.56 1.60 23.18
CA ASP A 263 14.79 2.67 22.53
C ASP A 263 15.60 3.94 22.31
N SER A 264 16.85 4.01 22.82
CA SER A 264 17.70 5.21 22.78
C SER A 264 19.19 4.88 22.78
N GLY A 265 20.01 5.90 22.48
CA GLY A 265 21.47 5.79 22.44
C GLY A 265 22.00 5.22 21.15
N ASP A 266 23.29 4.82 21.12
CA ASP A 266 23.89 4.16 19.97
C ASP A 266 23.47 2.68 19.90
N LEU A 267 22.47 2.41 19.07
CA LEU A 267 21.87 1.07 18.96
C LEU A 267 22.88 -0.01 18.51
N ALA A 268 23.85 0.34 17.65
CA ALA A 268 24.87 -0.62 17.20
C ALA A 268 25.79 -1.01 18.34
N TYR A 269 26.33 -0.04 19.07
CA TYR A 269 27.20 -0.27 20.21
C TYR A 269 26.45 -0.99 21.36
N LEU A 270 25.31 -0.43 21.77
CA LEU A 270 24.57 -0.95 22.92
C LEU A 270 24.06 -2.37 22.70
N SER A 271 23.57 -2.71 21.50
CA SER A 271 23.12 -4.06 21.20
C SER A 271 24.25 -5.09 21.21
N LYS A 272 25.45 -4.71 20.77
CA LYS A 272 26.63 -5.60 20.82
C LYS A 272 27.09 -5.87 22.25
N GLU A 273 27.18 -4.82 23.08
CA GLU A 273 27.57 -4.98 24.48
C GLU A 273 26.50 -5.73 25.28
N ALA A 274 25.22 -5.41 25.09
CA ALA A 274 24.12 -6.15 25.70
C ALA A 274 24.12 -7.62 25.31
N TYR A 275 24.36 -7.96 24.05
CA TYR A 275 24.48 -9.34 23.58
C TYR A 275 25.63 -10.09 24.30
N LYS A 276 26.81 -9.46 24.46
CA LYS A 276 27.93 -10.07 25.17
C LYS A 276 27.56 -10.40 26.63
N MET A 277 26.85 -9.51 27.30
CA MET A 277 26.41 -9.70 28.68
C MET A 277 25.39 -10.83 28.79
N LEU A 278 24.37 -10.83 27.90
CA LEU A 278 23.35 -11.87 27.84
C LEU A 278 23.98 -13.26 27.55
N ALA A 279 24.86 -13.34 26.56
CA ALA A 279 25.53 -14.58 26.18
C ALA A 279 26.45 -15.11 27.31
N ALA A 280 27.15 -14.22 28.01
CA ALA A 280 27.99 -14.61 29.16
C ALA A 280 27.16 -15.19 30.33
N ALA A 281 25.88 -14.79 30.45
CA ALA A 281 24.93 -15.32 31.43
C ALA A 281 24.15 -16.56 30.92
N GLY A 282 24.42 -17.02 29.70
CA GLY A 282 23.76 -18.17 29.07
C GLY A 282 22.36 -17.87 28.51
N PHE A 283 22.16 -16.65 28.00
CA PHE A 283 20.95 -16.17 27.36
C PHE A 283 21.24 -15.62 25.92
N ASP A 284 22.04 -16.35 25.16
CA ASP A 284 22.47 -16.00 23.81
C ASP A 284 21.33 -16.07 22.77
N ASP A 285 20.23 -16.72 23.12
CA ASP A 285 18.98 -16.79 22.33
C ASP A 285 17.96 -15.70 22.67
N ALA A 286 18.23 -14.82 23.63
CA ALA A 286 17.37 -13.74 24.02
C ALA A 286 17.16 -12.75 22.83
N VAL A 287 15.92 -12.31 22.62
CA VAL A 287 15.60 -11.29 21.60
C VAL A 287 16.19 -9.95 22.02
N ILE A 288 16.90 -9.29 21.11
CA ILE A 288 17.28 -7.88 21.26
C ILE A 288 16.45 -7.06 20.26
N SER A 289 15.46 -6.35 20.81
CA SER A 289 14.58 -5.48 20.06
C SER A 289 15.10 -4.04 20.08
N ALA A 290 15.03 -3.35 18.94
CA ALA A 290 15.31 -1.92 18.87
C ALA A 290 14.08 -1.15 18.44
N SER A 291 13.94 0.08 18.95
CA SER A 291 12.96 1.07 18.53
C SER A 291 13.63 2.45 18.52
N SER A 292 12.92 3.52 18.23
CA SER A 292 13.42 4.90 18.06
C SER A 292 13.70 5.27 16.59
N ASP A 293 12.88 6.14 16.03
CA ASP A 293 13.00 6.80 14.70
C ASP A 293 13.63 5.95 13.57
N LEU A 294 13.33 4.65 13.59
CA LEU A 294 13.84 3.67 12.65
C LEU A 294 13.16 3.83 11.27
N ASP A 295 13.95 3.62 10.23
CA ASP A 295 13.53 3.48 8.84
C ASP A 295 14.40 2.45 8.11
N GLU A 296 14.14 2.22 6.84
CA GLU A 296 14.90 1.28 6.00
C GLU A 296 16.39 1.62 5.93
N TYR A 297 16.76 2.89 5.92
CA TYR A 297 18.16 3.32 5.80
C TYR A 297 18.93 3.10 7.10
N LEU A 298 18.32 3.45 8.25
CA LEU A 298 18.94 3.24 9.54
C LEU A 298 19.06 1.75 9.87
N ILE A 299 18.03 0.94 9.57
CA ILE A 299 18.08 -0.51 9.76
C ILE A 299 19.18 -1.13 8.89
N GLU A 300 19.27 -0.76 7.61
CA GLU A 300 20.33 -1.22 6.72
C GLU A 300 21.73 -0.87 7.27
N SER A 301 21.92 0.36 7.75
CA SER A 301 23.18 0.82 8.37
C SER A 301 23.52 0.03 9.65
N LEU A 302 22.54 -0.20 10.53
CA LEU A 302 22.75 -1.00 11.75
C LEU A 302 23.12 -2.45 11.44
N LYS A 303 22.46 -3.06 10.44
CA LYS A 303 22.80 -4.41 9.94
C LYS A 303 24.21 -4.45 9.35
N ALA A 304 24.62 -3.43 8.61
CA ALA A 304 25.99 -3.34 8.05
C ALA A 304 27.08 -3.19 9.14
N GLN A 305 26.69 -2.67 10.30
CA GLN A 305 27.57 -2.56 11.48
C GLN A 305 27.56 -3.79 12.38
N ASP A 306 26.92 -4.90 11.98
CA ASP A 306 26.75 -6.12 12.79
C ASP A 306 26.04 -5.88 14.12
N ALA A 307 25.12 -4.91 14.21
CA ALA A 307 24.27 -4.73 15.37
C ALA A 307 23.54 -6.03 15.73
N LYS A 308 23.52 -6.38 17.00
CA LYS A 308 22.92 -7.62 17.50
C LYS A 308 21.43 -7.45 17.78
N ILE A 309 20.72 -6.92 16.80
CA ILE A 309 19.28 -6.65 16.83
C ILE A 309 18.60 -7.64 15.88
N ASN A 310 17.57 -8.31 16.35
CA ASN A 310 16.80 -9.30 15.58
C ASN A 310 15.28 -9.06 15.62
N SER A 311 14.86 -7.93 16.21
CA SER A 311 13.46 -7.47 16.24
C SER A 311 13.42 -5.94 16.23
N TRP A 312 12.49 -5.35 15.49
CA TRP A 312 12.46 -3.91 15.24
C TRP A 312 11.07 -3.35 15.44
N GLY A 313 10.95 -2.36 16.30
CA GLY A 313 9.72 -1.58 16.50
C GLY A 313 9.77 -0.29 15.71
N VAL A 314 9.08 -0.21 14.58
CA VAL A 314 9.12 0.94 13.67
C VAL A 314 7.83 1.73 13.77
N GLY A 315 7.95 3.02 14.11
CA GLY A 315 6.80 3.88 14.40
C GLY A 315 6.60 4.99 13.37
N THR A 316 7.03 6.20 13.74
CA THR A 316 6.74 7.46 13.03
C THR A 316 7.06 7.37 11.55
N ARG A 317 8.28 6.99 11.19
CA ARG A 317 8.74 7.01 9.80
C ARG A 317 8.05 6.02 8.90
N LEU A 318 7.51 4.93 9.47
CA LEU A 318 6.70 3.97 8.72
C LEU A 318 5.28 4.48 8.51
N ILE A 319 4.56 4.78 9.61
CA ILE A 319 3.12 5.09 9.53
C ILE A 319 2.82 6.42 8.83
N THR A 320 3.79 7.33 8.75
CA THR A 320 3.68 8.60 8.03
C THR A 320 4.31 8.57 6.65
N ALA A 321 4.95 7.45 6.26
CA ALA A 321 5.80 7.36 5.07
C ALA A 321 6.72 8.60 4.95
N ASN A 322 7.46 8.91 6.01
CA ASN A 322 8.13 10.18 6.33
C ASN A 322 8.75 10.94 5.15
N ASP A 323 9.33 10.25 4.18
CA ASP A 323 10.02 10.87 3.04
C ASP A 323 9.08 11.11 1.85
N ASN A 324 7.81 10.72 1.97
CA ASN A 324 6.87 10.76 0.85
C ASN A 324 5.44 11.07 1.35
N PRO A 325 5.00 12.34 1.31
CA PRO A 325 3.73 12.74 1.91
C PRO A 325 2.49 12.19 1.18
N ALA A 326 2.64 11.76 -0.08
CA ALA A 326 1.54 11.26 -0.90
C ALA A 326 2.00 10.20 -1.91
N PHE A 327 1.13 9.25 -2.22
CA PHE A 327 1.37 8.24 -3.26
C PHE A 327 1.32 8.84 -4.68
N GLY A 328 0.53 9.89 -4.87
CA GLY A 328 0.42 10.62 -6.13
C GLY A 328 -0.41 9.90 -7.19
N GLY A 329 -1.36 9.07 -6.79
CA GLY A 329 -2.35 8.47 -7.68
C GLY A 329 -3.23 9.53 -8.33
N VAL A 330 -3.68 9.25 -9.54
CA VAL A 330 -4.58 10.08 -10.34
C VAL A 330 -5.66 9.20 -10.98
N TYR A 331 -6.81 9.81 -11.26
CA TYR A 331 -7.96 9.16 -11.88
C TYR A 331 -8.29 9.90 -13.18
N LYS A 332 -8.27 9.22 -14.32
CA LYS A 332 -8.35 9.88 -15.62
C LYS A 332 -9.26 9.17 -16.60
N LEU A 333 -10.10 9.96 -17.28
CA LEU A 333 -10.96 9.50 -18.37
C LEU A 333 -10.10 8.91 -19.49
N ALA A 334 -10.42 7.69 -19.89
CA ALA A 334 -9.69 6.92 -20.91
C ALA A 334 -10.54 6.64 -22.16
N ALA A 335 -11.86 6.49 -22.01
CA ALA A 335 -12.77 6.27 -23.13
C ALA A 335 -14.20 6.65 -22.76
N VAL A 336 -15.01 6.92 -23.79
CA VAL A 336 -16.44 7.24 -23.67
C VAL A 336 -17.20 6.41 -24.70
N LYS A 337 -18.35 5.87 -24.31
CA LYS A 337 -19.30 5.20 -25.19
C LYS A 337 -20.64 5.92 -25.09
N ASP A 338 -21.12 6.48 -26.19
CA ASP A 338 -22.46 7.07 -26.28
C ASP A 338 -23.55 5.99 -26.21
N ALA A 339 -24.75 6.38 -25.81
CA ALA A 339 -25.87 5.44 -25.65
C ALA A 339 -26.19 4.63 -26.91
N ASP A 340 -26.05 5.24 -28.06
CA ASP A 340 -26.34 4.64 -29.39
C ASP A 340 -25.13 3.90 -29.97
N SER A 341 -23.97 3.90 -29.30
CA SER A 341 -22.73 3.26 -29.77
C SER A 341 -22.52 1.90 -29.12
N THR A 342 -21.96 0.97 -29.87
CA THR A 342 -21.47 -0.32 -29.38
C THR A 342 -20.00 -0.25 -28.96
N GLU A 343 -19.26 0.76 -29.42
CA GLU A 343 -17.82 0.89 -29.25
C GLU A 343 -17.45 2.08 -28.35
N PHE A 344 -16.34 1.94 -27.64
CA PHE A 344 -15.76 3.03 -26.86
C PHE A 344 -14.88 3.92 -27.74
N THR A 345 -15.16 5.21 -27.75
CA THR A 345 -14.29 6.23 -28.32
C THR A 345 -13.17 6.55 -27.34
N PRO A 346 -11.91 6.29 -27.66
CA PRO A 346 -10.79 6.56 -26.77
C PRO A 346 -10.63 8.06 -26.52
N LYS A 347 -10.21 8.42 -25.32
CA LYS A 347 -9.94 9.80 -24.88
C LYS A 347 -8.53 9.92 -24.36
N ILE A 348 -7.86 11.02 -24.70
CA ILE A 348 -6.50 11.33 -24.25
C ILE A 348 -6.44 12.76 -23.73
N LYS A 349 -5.75 12.95 -22.61
CA LYS A 349 -5.44 14.28 -22.10
C LYS A 349 -4.06 14.70 -22.57
N LEU A 350 -3.97 15.81 -23.28
CA LEU A 350 -2.71 16.47 -23.62
C LEU A 350 -2.15 17.25 -22.42
N SER A 351 -0.86 17.42 -22.40
CA SER A 351 -0.15 18.24 -21.43
C SER A 351 1.18 18.69 -22.01
N GLU A 352 1.61 19.89 -21.71
CA GLU A 352 2.99 20.35 -21.99
C GLU A 352 4.06 19.46 -21.35
N ASN A 353 3.73 18.88 -20.20
CA ASN A 353 4.56 17.87 -19.58
C ASN A 353 4.19 16.49 -20.14
N THR A 354 5.09 15.88 -20.91
CA THR A 354 4.91 14.56 -21.55
C THR A 354 4.57 13.45 -20.56
N GLU A 355 5.06 13.56 -19.32
CA GLU A 355 4.74 12.61 -18.26
C GLU A 355 3.29 12.64 -17.81
N LYS A 356 2.55 13.71 -18.14
CA LYS A 356 1.12 13.87 -17.81
C LYS A 356 0.18 13.44 -18.95
N VAL A 357 0.71 13.07 -20.10
CA VAL A 357 -0.06 12.51 -21.22
C VAL A 357 -0.55 11.11 -20.83
N THR A 358 -1.87 10.88 -20.96
CA THR A 358 -2.50 9.62 -20.54
C THR A 358 -2.44 8.55 -21.64
N ASN A 359 -2.68 7.30 -21.28
CA ASN A 359 -2.89 6.22 -22.25
C ASN A 359 -4.39 6.07 -22.52
N PRO A 360 -4.86 6.16 -23.79
CA PRO A 360 -6.28 6.12 -24.14
C PRO A 360 -6.85 4.69 -24.16
N GLY A 361 -8.19 4.61 -24.24
CA GLY A 361 -8.91 3.39 -24.57
C GLY A 361 -9.20 2.47 -23.36
N ASN A 362 -9.90 1.36 -23.64
CA ASN A 362 -10.16 0.30 -22.67
C ASN A 362 -8.93 -0.59 -22.57
N LYS A 363 -8.27 -0.61 -21.42
CA LYS A 363 -6.97 -1.26 -21.23
C LYS A 363 -7.01 -2.42 -20.26
N THR A 364 -6.04 -3.33 -20.39
CA THR A 364 -5.63 -4.29 -19.38
C THR A 364 -4.11 -4.25 -19.22
N VAL A 365 -3.59 -4.94 -18.21
CA VAL A 365 -2.16 -5.02 -17.89
C VAL A 365 -1.75 -6.48 -17.82
N TYR A 366 -0.73 -6.84 -18.56
CA TYR A 366 -0.09 -8.14 -18.51
C TYR A 366 1.32 -8.03 -17.94
N ARG A 367 1.63 -8.85 -16.94
CA ARG A 367 2.99 -9.01 -16.40
C ARG A 367 3.68 -10.16 -17.10
N LEU A 368 4.90 -9.90 -17.57
CA LEU A 368 5.76 -10.89 -18.21
C LEU A 368 6.83 -11.36 -17.24
N TYR A 369 6.89 -12.66 -17.02
CA TYR A 369 7.92 -13.30 -16.20
C TYR A 369 8.92 -14.02 -17.08
N ASN A 370 10.17 -14.01 -16.71
CA ASN A 370 11.20 -14.83 -17.35
C ASN A 370 10.99 -16.30 -16.98
N LYS A 371 10.70 -17.18 -17.96
CA LYS A 371 10.43 -18.61 -17.75
C LYS A 371 11.53 -19.36 -16.98
N LYS A 372 12.79 -18.92 -17.10
CA LYS A 372 13.93 -19.61 -16.46
C LYS A 372 14.11 -19.21 -15.00
N THR A 373 13.82 -17.95 -14.67
CA THR A 373 14.15 -17.38 -13.34
C THR A 373 12.91 -17.07 -12.51
N GLY A 374 11.71 -17.04 -13.10
CA GLY A 374 10.48 -16.57 -12.44
C GLY A 374 10.48 -15.08 -12.10
N LYS A 375 11.50 -14.32 -12.55
CA LYS A 375 11.62 -12.89 -12.25
C LYS A 375 10.82 -12.05 -13.23
N ILE A 376 10.28 -10.93 -12.76
CA ILE A 376 9.59 -9.93 -13.59
C ILE A 376 10.55 -9.43 -14.66
N ARG A 377 10.08 -9.40 -15.89
CA ARG A 377 10.80 -8.88 -17.06
C ARG A 377 10.30 -7.49 -17.45
N ALA A 378 8.98 -7.35 -17.56
CA ALA A 378 8.29 -6.11 -17.90
C ALA A 378 6.81 -6.25 -17.59
N ASP A 379 6.10 -5.14 -17.48
CA ASP A 379 4.65 -5.09 -17.57
C ASP A 379 4.24 -4.44 -18.90
N LEU A 380 3.16 -4.95 -19.48
CA LEU A 380 2.66 -4.53 -20.79
C LEU A 380 1.22 -4.04 -20.67
N ILE A 381 1.00 -2.77 -20.98
CA ILE A 381 -0.34 -2.21 -21.06
C ILE A 381 -0.87 -2.46 -22.48
N CYS A 382 -2.00 -3.16 -22.58
CA CYS A 382 -2.66 -3.52 -23.83
C CYS A 382 -4.08 -2.95 -23.91
N LEU A 383 -4.67 -2.92 -25.10
CA LEU A 383 -6.13 -2.82 -25.21
C LEU A 383 -6.77 -4.12 -24.68
N ALA A 384 -7.94 -4.02 -24.07
CA ALA A 384 -8.58 -5.15 -23.36
C ALA A 384 -9.02 -6.30 -24.28
N ASP A 385 -9.10 -6.07 -25.60
CA ASP A 385 -9.37 -7.07 -26.62
C ASP A 385 -8.13 -7.85 -27.09
N GLU A 386 -6.93 -7.39 -26.70
CA GLU A 386 -5.69 -8.06 -27.04
C GLU A 386 -5.47 -9.29 -26.15
N LYS A 387 -5.13 -10.41 -26.78
CA LYS A 387 -4.69 -11.63 -26.11
C LYS A 387 -3.24 -11.90 -26.45
N LEU A 388 -2.43 -12.11 -25.44
CA LEU A 388 -1.02 -12.41 -25.64
C LEU A 388 -0.82 -13.91 -25.83
N ASP A 389 0.05 -14.26 -26.79
CA ASP A 389 0.50 -15.62 -27.06
C ASP A 389 1.97 -15.74 -26.63
N GLU A 390 2.24 -16.57 -25.62
CA GLU A 390 3.57 -16.74 -25.03
C GLU A 390 4.60 -17.31 -26.02
N ASP A 391 4.18 -17.96 -27.09
CA ASP A 391 5.05 -18.56 -28.09
C ASP A 391 5.42 -17.58 -29.21
N GLN A 392 4.82 -16.39 -29.25
CA GLN A 392 5.11 -15.37 -30.25
C GLN A 392 6.10 -14.33 -29.76
N ASN A 393 6.93 -13.83 -30.71
CA ASN A 393 7.77 -12.66 -30.47
C ASN A 393 6.90 -11.41 -30.38
N MET A 394 7.20 -10.53 -29.42
CA MET A 394 6.54 -9.23 -29.31
C MET A 394 7.54 -8.07 -29.22
N VAL A 395 7.07 -6.90 -29.54
CA VAL A 395 7.81 -5.64 -29.36
C VAL A 395 7.04 -4.78 -28.37
N LEU A 396 7.71 -4.35 -27.34
CA LEU A 396 7.21 -3.46 -26.29
C LEU A 396 7.66 -2.04 -26.60
N PHE A 397 6.80 -1.06 -26.38
CA PHE A 397 7.03 0.34 -26.74
C PHE A 397 7.02 1.22 -25.50
N ASP A 398 8.13 1.89 -25.22
CA ASP A 398 8.20 2.85 -24.10
C ASP A 398 7.17 3.97 -24.29
N PRO A 399 6.31 4.22 -23.29
CA PRO A 399 5.22 5.21 -23.42
C PRO A 399 5.68 6.66 -23.43
N ILE A 400 6.97 6.94 -23.11
CA ILE A 400 7.56 8.29 -23.03
C ILE A 400 8.65 8.47 -24.08
N ASP A 401 9.64 7.59 -24.04
CA ASP A 401 10.80 7.60 -24.93
C ASP A 401 10.42 6.86 -26.22
N THR A 402 9.73 7.53 -27.12
CA THR A 402 9.10 6.94 -28.32
C THR A 402 10.04 6.18 -29.26
N TRP A 403 11.34 6.39 -29.14
CA TRP A 403 12.37 5.68 -29.89
C TRP A 403 12.82 4.35 -29.24
N LYS A 404 12.53 4.16 -27.94
CA LYS A 404 12.88 2.94 -27.21
C LYS A 404 11.88 1.83 -27.48
N LYS A 405 12.41 0.66 -27.81
CA LYS A 405 11.63 -0.56 -28.05
C LYS A 405 12.35 -1.75 -27.45
N THR A 406 11.63 -2.63 -26.80
CA THR A 406 12.16 -3.88 -26.25
C THR A 406 11.58 -5.06 -26.99
N LYS A 407 12.43 -5.92 -27.55
CA LYS A 407 12.02 -7.17 -28.20
C LYS A 407 12.00 -8.32 -27.20
N VAL A 408 10.89 -9.01 -27.11
CA VAL A 408 10.70 -10.20 -26.28
C VAL A 408 10.50 -11.40 -27.20
N LEU A 409 11.30 -12.45 -26.99
CA LEU A 409 11.25 -13.67 -27.81
C LEU A 409 10.20 -14.64 -27.27
N GLY A 410 9.39 -15.20 -28.14
CA GLY A 410 8.42 -16.25 -27.83
C GLY A 410 9.06 -17.46 -27.15
N GLY A 411 8.31 -18.13 -26.29
CA GLY A 411 8.76 -19.26 -25.51
C GLY A 411 9.70 -18.93 -24.33
N THR A 412 10.11 -17.66 -24.15
CA THR A 412 11.04 -17.24 -23.07
C THR A 412 10.36 -16.57 -21.89
N TYR A 413 9.06 -16.34 -21.95
CA TYR A 413 8.28 -15.65 -20.93
C TYR A 413 6.95 -16.36 -20.65
N GLU A 414 6.41 -16.10 -19.47
CA GLU A 414 5.07 -16.44 -19.03
C GLU A 414 4.29 -15.14 -18.79
N VAL A 415 2.97 -15.21 -18.95
CA VAL A 415 2.09 -14.03 -18.86
C VAL A 415 1.08 -14.19 -17.74
N ARG A 416 0.86 -13.12 -16.97
CA ARG A 416 -0.24 -13.01 -16.01
C ARG A 416 -1.00 -11.70 -16.23
N GLU A 417 -2.30 -11.76 -16.41
CA GLU A 417 -3.16 -10.58 -16.38
C GLU A 417 -3.30 -10.09 -14.94
N LEU A 418 -3.10 -8.78 -14.74
CA LEU A 418 -3.10 -8.18 -13.41
C LEU A 418 -4.47 -7.64 -12.99
N LEU A 419 -5.26 -7.07 -13.92
CA LEU A 419 -6.58 -6.54 -13.63
C LEU A 419 -7.60 -7.68 -13.54
N VAL A 420 -8.22 -7.83 -12.37
CA VAL A 420 -9.29 -8.79 -12.13
C VAL A 420 -10.63 -8.07 -11.90
N PRO A 421 -11.78 -8.65 -12.27
CA PRO A 421 -13.07 -8.06 -11.95
C PRO A 421 -13.31 -8.11 -10.43
N VAL A 422 -13.66 -6.98 -9.84
CA VAL A 422 -13.96 -6.87 -8.40
C VAL A 422 -15.41 -6.48 -8.13
N ILE A 423 -16.00 -5.65 -9.00
CA ILE A 423 -17.43 -5.31 -9.02
C ILE A 423 -17.94 -5.57 -10.44
N LYS A 424 -19.10 -6.19 -10.57
CA LYS A 424 -19.81 -6.39 -11.81
C LYS A 424 -21.27 -6.00 -11.65
N GLU A 425 -21.76 -5.14 -12.53
CA GLU A 425 -23.12 -4.62 -12.48
C GLU A 425 -23.51 -4.12 -11.06
N GLY A 426 -22.58 -3.37 -10.44
CA GLY A 426 -22.74 -2.84 -9.09
C GLY A 426 -22.64 -3.86 -7.95
N LYS A 427 -22.29 -5.11 -8.23
CA LYS A 427 -22.22 -6.18 -7.23
C LYS A 427 -20.79 -6.69 -7.08
N ARG A 428 -20.36 -6.93 -5.84
CA ARG A 428 -19.10 -7.56 -5.54
C ARG A 428 -19.02 -8.98 -6.12
N VAL A 429 -17.93 -9.26 -6.84
CA VAL A 429 -17.61 -10.57 -7.42
C VAL A 429 -16.24 -11.08 -6.95
N TYR A 430 -15.51 -10.28 -6.18
CA TYR A 430 -14.17 -10.56 -5.67
C TYR A 430 -14.24 -10.98 -4.20
N GLU A 431 -13.64 -12.10 -3.86
CA GLU A 431 -13.44 -12.54 -2.49
C GLU A 431 -12.06 -12.08 -2.01
N SER A 432 -12.03 -11.17 -1.05
CA SER A 432 -10.78 -10.63 -0.51
C SER A 432 -10.11 -11.64 0.41
N PRO A 433 -8.83 -11.94 0.20
CA PRO A 433 -8.06 -12.75 1.14
C PRO A 433 -7.90 -12.05 2.51
N SER A 434 -7.59 -12.83 3.54
CA SER A 434 -7.20 -12.26 4.85
C SER A 434 -5.91 -11.44 4.74
N VAL A 435 -5.70 -10.51 5.68
CA VAL A 435 -4.50 -9.66 5.69
C VAL A 435 -3.22 -10.49 5.79
N MET A 436 -3.26 -11.61 6.49
CA MET A 436 -2.10 -12.51 6.61
C MET A 436 -1.80 -13.24 5.30
N GLU A 437 -2.83 -13.68 4.57
CA GLU A 437 -2.65 -14.24 3.21
C GLU A 437 -2.12 -13.19 2.23
N LEU A 438 -2.62 -11.94 2.32
CA LEU A 438 -2.10 -10.83 1.52
C LEU A 438 -0.64 -10.51 1.84
N ARG A 439 -0.21 -10.58 3.10
CA ARG A 439 1.19 -10.43 3.49
C ARG A 439 2.07 -11.50 2.85
N ASP A 440 1.64 -12.75 2.93
CA ASP A 440 2.40 -13.87 2.36
C ASP A 440 2.45 -13.81 0.83
N TYR A 441 1.36 -13.36 0.21
CA TYR A 441 1.29 -13.09 -1.22
C TYR A 441 2.23 -11.94 -1.61
N CYS A 442 2.20 -10.82 -0.88
CA CYS A 442 3.09 -9.69 -1.11
C CYS A 442 4.57 -10.08 -1.03
N GLN A 443 4.94 -10.94 -0.09
CA GLN A 443 6.30 -11.45 -0.01
C GLN A 443 6.69 -12.29 -1.24
N LYS A 444 5.78 -13.13 -1.74
CA LYS A 444 6.00 -13.88 -3.00
C LYS A 444 6.15 -12.93 -4.18
N GLU A 445 5.30 -11.92 -4.30
CA GLU A 445 5.39 -10.89 -5.34
C GLU A 445 6.75 -10.16 -5.31
N GLN A 446 7.19 -9.71 -4.14
CA GLN A 446 8.49 -9.07 -3.97
C GLN A 446 9.67 -9.98 -4.36
N ASN A 447 9.54 -11.29 -4.19
CA ASN A 447 10.56 -12.25 -4.59
C ASN A 447 10.64 -12.44 -6.11
N THR A 448 9.66 -11.97 -6.88
CA THR A 448 9.74 -11.93 -8.34
C THR A 448 10.54 -10.75 -8.89
N LEU A 449 10.82 -9.73 -8.06
CA LEU A 449 11.70 -8.63 -8.42
C LEU A 449 13.17 -9.08 -8.46
N TRP A 450 13.95 -8.44 -9.33
CA TRP A 450 15.40 -8.53 -9.31
C TRP A 450 15.96 -7.78 -8.10
N ASP A 451 17.08 -8.22 -7.55
CA ASP A 451 17.70 -7.59 -6.38
C ASP A 451 18.06 -6.12 -6.66
N GLU A 452 18.49 -5.81 -7.90
CA GLU A 452 18.78 -4.47 -8.36
C GLU A 452 17.56 -3.51 -8.30
N SER A 453 16.35 -4.04 -8.42
CA SER A 453 15.11 -3.26 -8.30
C SER A 453 14.68 -3.05 -6.84
N ARG A 454 15.22 -3.83 -5.91
CA ARG A 454 14.85 -3.77 -4.47
C ARG A 454 15.77 -2.86 -3.65
N ARG A 455 16.95 -2.51 -4.17
CA ARG A 455 17.92 -1.65 -3.45
C ARG A 455 17.37 -0.23 -3.24
N PHE A 456 17.81 0.44 -2.18
CA PHE A 456 17.30 1.75 -1.80
C PHE A 456 17.93 2.90 -2.57
N VAL A 457 19.15 2.74 -3.04
CA VAL A 457 19.91 3.77 -3.76
C VAL A 457 20.02 3.38 -5.23
N ASN A 458 19.56 4.26 -6.11
CA ASN A 458 19.57 4.06 -7.58
C ASN A 458 19.02 2.68 -7.99
N PRO A 459 17.77 2.33 -7.63
CA PRO A 459 17.21 1.04 -7.99
C PRO A 459 16.99 0.93 -9.50
N GLN A 460 17.17 -0.28 -10.04
CA GLN A 460 16.87 -0.57 -11.43
C GLN A 460 15.36 -0.53 -11.68
N LYS A 461 14.93 0.32 -12.60
CA LYS A 461 13.51 0.41 -12.99
C LYS A 461 13.08 -0.83 -13.78
N VAL A 462 11.84 -1.26 -13.56
CA VAL A 462 11.17 -2.26 -14.39
C VAL A 462 10.46 -1.54 -15.54
N TYR A 463 10.49 -2.13 -16.71
CA TYR A 463 9.84 -1.56 -17.91
C TYR A 463 8.32 -1.73 -17.79
N VAL A 464 7.60 -0.63 -18.07
CA VAL A 464 6.14 -0.62 -18.27
C VAL A 464 5.89 -0.03 -19.63
N ASP A 465 5.64 -0.89 -20.57
CA ASP A 465 5.58 -0.56 -21.99
C ASP A 465 4.16 -0.73 -22.55
N LEU A 466 3.93 -0.27 -23.75
CA LEU A 466 2.66 -0.38 -24.46
C LEU A 466 2.74 -1.49 -25.53
N SER A 467 1.60 -2.16 -25.78
CA SER A 467 1.45 -3.00 -26.96
C SER A 467 1.53 -2.18 -28.25
N GLN A 468 1.78 -2.81 -29.39
CA GLN A 468 1.79 -2.14 -30.70
C GLN A 468 0.45 -1.44 -30.97
N LYS A 469 -0.68 -2.11 -30.72
CA LYS A 469 -2.00 -1.53 -30.97
C LYS A 469 -2.28 -0.28 -30.11
N LEU A 470 -1.96 -0.35 -28.82
CA LEU A 470 -2.16 0.78 -27.92
C LEU A 470 -1.19 1.92 -28.25
N TRP A 471 0.04 1.60 -28.65
CA TRP A 471 1.01 2.57 -29.12
C TRP A 471 0.50 3.31 -30.35
N ASP A 472 0.05 2.59 -31.39
CA ASP A 472 -0.47 3.17 -32.63
C ASP A 472 -1.70 4.03 -32.33
N LEU A 473 -2.67 3.53 -31.56
CA LEU A 473 -3.83 4.30 -31.13
C LEU A 473 -3.46 5.62 -30.44
N LYS A 474 -2.49 5.58 -29.53
CA LYS A 474 -2.03 6.78 -28.81
C LYS A 474 -1.39 7.79 -29.77
N LYS A 475 -0.57 7.31 -30.70
CA LYS A 475 0.10 8.13 -31.70
C LYS A 475 -0.92 8.82 -32.62
N ASP A 476 -1.86 8.06 -33.17
CA ASP A 476 -2.89 8.56 -34.09
C ASP A 476 -3.75 9.64 -33.42
N LEU A 477 -4.15 9.45 -32.16
CA LEU A 477 -4.91 10.46 -31.41
C LEU A 477 -4.08 11.73 -31.12
N LEU A 478 -2.78 11.60 -30.87
CA LEU A 478 -1.91 12.77 -30.67
C LEU A 478 -1.75 13.57 -31.97
N GLU A 479 -1.63 12.91 -33.12
CA GLU A 479 -1.55 13.50 -34.43
C GLU A 479 -2.88 14.24 -34.77
N GLU A 480 -4.03 13.56 -34.60
CA GLU A 480 -5.37 14.16 -34.87
C GLU A 480 -5.63 15.43 -34.06
N ILE A 481 -5.29 15.42 -32.76
CA ILE A 481 -5.50 16.58 -31.88
C ILE A 481 -4.54 17.72 -32.25
N SER A 482 -3.30 17.40 -32.65
CA SER A 482 -2.33 18.40 -33.07
C SER A 482 -2.76 19.10 -34.37
N GLU A 483 -3.34 18.36 -35.30
CA GLU A 483 -3.90 18.92 -36.53
C GLU A 483 -5.10 19.84 -36.25
N LYS A 484 -6.04 19.41 -35.39
CA LYS A 484 -7.19 20.23 -34.97
C LYS A 484 -6.84 21.52 -34.21
N ALA A 485 -5.67 21.60 -33.62
CA ALA A 485 -5.19 22.77 -32.91
C ALA A 485 -4.52 23.81 -33.85
N LEU A 486 -4.26 23.43 -35.10
CA LEU A 486 -3.69 24.29 -36.13
C LEU A 486 -4.76 24.98 -37.00
N ASP A 487 -6.02 24.48 -36.97
CA ASP A 487 -7.20 25.07 -37.57
C ASP A 487 -7.92 26.02 -36.58
#